data_0ca66a9391f7c4e086c6856d150eeea0
#
_entry.id   0ca66a9391f7c4e086c6856d150eeea0
#
_cell.length_a   1.000
_cell.length_b   1.000
_cell.length_c   1.000
_cell.angle_alpha   90.00
_cell.angle_beta   90.00
_cell.angle_gamma   90.00
#
_symmetry.space_group_name_H-M   'P 1'
#
loop_
_entity.id
_entity.type
_entity.pdbx_description
1 polymer ?
#
loop_
_entity_poly.entity_id
_entity_poly.type
_entity_poly.pdbx_seq_one_letter_code
_entity_poly.pdbx_strand_id
1 'polypeptide(L)'
;PIQQKGKVNTIIPSNEVINWQAGGVLTISMDYARQLSSVLIDLGDAEVANSKFKLEVTSDGTNWQAVDLKPGYRTQVKASLKDLSVAKMRLVNVSDTEQKVYFKMFRFTEN
;
A
#
# COMPACT_ATOMS: atom_id res chain seq x y z
N PRO A 1 -7.55 -26.52 -15.13
CA PRO A 1 -6.49 -25.83 -14.39
C PRO A 1 -6.98 -25.38 -13.04
N ILE A 2 -6.12 -25.52 -12.07
CA ILE A 2 -6.40 -25.12 -10.72
C ILE A 2 -6.25 -23.60 -10.64
N GLN A 3 -7.32 -22.92 -10.31
CA GLN A 3 -7.24 -21.48 -10.02
C GLN A 3 -6.65 -21.29 -8.65
N GLN A 4 -5.54 -20.59 -8.58
CA GLN A 4 -4.97 -20.18 -7.31
C GLN A 4 -5.67 -18.91 -6.85
N LYS A 5 -6.63 -19.06 -5.92
CA LYS A 5 -7.21 -17.93 -5.23
C LYS A 5 -6.33 -17.58 -4.03
N GLY A 6 -6.29 -16.31 -3.69
CA GLY A 6 -5.55 -15.86 -2.53
C GLY A 6 -4.04 -15.85 -2.72
N LYS A 7 -3.56 -15.75 -3.95
CA LYS A 7 -2.13 -15.66 -4.21
C LYS A 7 -1.54 -14.43 -3.53
N VAL A 8 -0.50 -14.64 -2.74
CA VAL A 8 0.18 -13.59 -2.00
C VAL A 8 1.45 -13.19 -2.74
N ASN A 9 1.58 -11.90 -3.00
CA ASN A 9 2.78 -11.31 -3.58
C ASN A 9 3.41 -10.39 -2.56
N THR A 10 4.71 -10.56 -2.33
CA THR A 10 5.45 -9.76 -1.35
C THR A 10 6.56 -9.01 -2.06
N ILE A 11 6.57 -7.71 -1.86
CA ILE A 11 7.64 -6.83 -2.31
C ILE A 11 8.35 -6.34 -1.06
N ILE A 12 9.68 -6.48 -1.04
CA ILE A 12 10.51 -5.94 0.04
C ILE A 12 11.24 -4.76 -0.55
N PRO A 13 10.79 -3.53 -0.27
CA PRO A 13 11.49 -2.34 -0.73
C PRO A 13 12.84 -2.19 -0.04
N SER A 14 13.55 -1.13 -0.34
CA SER A 14 14.85 -0.84 0.23
C SER A 14 14.85 -0.91 1.76
N ASN A 15 15.94 -1.41 2.36
CA ASN A 15 16.16 -1.39 3.80
C ASN A 15 16.57 -0.01 4.33
N GLU A 16 16.43 1.03 3.53
CA GLU A 16 16.84 2.36 3.92
C GLU A 16 15.71 3.12 4.59
N VAL A 17 16.08 3.99 5.52
CA VAL A 17 15.14 4.93 6.12
C VAL A 17 14.81 6.00 5.09
N ILE A 18 13.52 6.22 4.90
CA ILE A 18 13.02 7.23 3.98
C ILE A 18 12.42 8.37 4.79
N ASN A 19 12.93 9.58 4.54
CA ASN A 19 12.31 10.80 5.05
C ASN A 19 11.24 11.22 4.05
N TRP A 20 10.00 10.87 4.33
CA TRP A 20 8.89 11.05 3.42
C TRP A 20 8.26 12.41 3.63
N GLN A 21 8.45 13.29 2.66
CA GLN A 21 7.98 14.67 2.75
C GLN A 21 6.45 14.75 2.77
N ALA A 22 5.94 15.81 3.36
CA ALA A 22 4.51 16.11 3.30
C ALA A 22 4.05 16.17 1.84
N GLY A 23 2.99 15.47 1.51
CA GLY A 23 2.50 15.37 0.13
C GLY A 23 3.29 14.41 -0.77
N GLY A 24 4.35 13.80 -0.23
CA GLY A 24 5.14 12.83 -1.00
C GLY A 24 4.34 11.59 -1.36
N VAL A 25 4.61 11.04 -2.54
CA VAL A 25 3.85 9.92 -3.11
C VAL A 25 4.79 8.78 -3.47
N LEU A 26 4.44 7.57 -3.04
CA LEU A 26 5.05 6.34 -3.54
C LEU A 26 4.02 5.63 -4.42
N THR A 27 4.40 5.40 -5.69
CA THR A 27 3.54 4.70 -6.64
C THR A 27 4.11 3.32 -6.94
N ILE A 28 3.24 2.31 -6.86
CA ILE A 28 3.57 0.95 -7.25
C ILE A 28 2.71 0.60 -8.46
N SER A 29 3.39 0.32 -9.58
CA SER A 29 2.74 -0.05 -10.82
C SER A 29 2.81 -1.56 -11.00
N MET A 30 1.70 -2.14 -11.39
CA MET A 30 1.64 -3.55 -11.77
C MET A 30 1.77 -3.66 -13.28
N ASP A 31 2.26 -4.80 -13.73
CA ASP A 31 2.41 -5.07 -15.17
C ASP A 31 1.05 -5.12 -15.89
N TYR A 32 -0.01 -5.47 -15.16
CA TYR A 32 -1.39 -5.45 -15.65
C TYR A 32 -2.34 -5.32 -14.47
N ALA A 33 -3.58 -4.95 -14.74
CA ALA A 33 -4.60 -4.83 -13.70
C ALA A 33 -4.91 -6.20 -13.09
N ARG A 34 -4.96 -6.25 -11.77
CA ARG A 34 -5.23 -7.47 -11.00
C ARG A 34 -6.34 -7.23 -10.02
N GLN A 35 -7.17 -8.24 -9.78
CA GLN A 35 -8.16 -8.17 -8.73
C GLN A 35 -7.51 -8.46 -7.40
N LEU A 36 -7.51 -7.49 -6.51
CA LEU A 36 -6.88 -7.60 -5.21
C LEU A 36 -7.90 -7.65 -4.09
N SER A 37 -7.68 -8.55 -3.15
CA SER A 37 -8.53 -8.66 -1.96
C SER A 37 -8.00 -7.80 -0.81
N SER A 38 -6.67 -7.68 -0.67
CA SER A 38 -6.10 -6.96 0.45
C SER A 38 -4.67 -6.51 0.17
N VAL A 39 -4.23 -5.53 0.94
CA VAL A 39 -2.84 -5.08 0.97
C VAL A 39 -2.40 -4.91 2.42
N LEU A 40 -1.15 -5.25 2.69
CA LEU A 40 -0.50 -5.11 3.98
C LEU A 40 0.84 -4.42 3.77
N ILE A 41 1.08 -3.35 4.52
CA ILE A 41 2.29 -2.55 4.40
C ILE A 41 2.94 -2.44 5.77
N ASP A 42 4.23 -2.78 5.87
CA ASP A 42 5.01 -2.58 7.09
C ASP A 42 5.82 -1.30 6.96
N LEU A 43 5.46 -0.30 7.74
CA LEU A 43 6.10 1.02 7.73
C LEU A 43 7.33 1.09 8.64
N GLY A 44 7.60 0.04 9.39
CA GLY A 44 8.83 -0.10 10.17
C GLY A 44 8.94 0.77 11.41
N ASP A 45 7.98 1.66 11.66
CA ASP A 45 7.97 2.55 12.82
C ASP A 45 6.58 2.57 13.45
N ALA A 46 6.52 2.23 14.74
CA ALA A 46 5.26 2.17 15.47
C ALA A 46 4.62 3.55 15.70
N GLU A 47 5.40 4.61 15.58
CA GLU A 47 4.89 5.98 15.74
C GLU A 47 4.22 6.50 14.46
N VAL A 48 4.44 5.83 13.34
CA VAL A 48 3.80 6.22 12.09
C VAL A 48 2.37 5.69 12.08
N ALA A 49 1.42 6.57 12.31
CA ALA A 49 0.02 6.20 12.35
C ALA A 49 -0.56 6.06 10.95
N ASN A 50 -1.50 5.13 10.78
CA ASN A 50 -2.21 4.96 9.51
C ASN A 50 -2.91 6.25 9.06
N SER A 51 -3.30 7.12 9.99
CA SER A 51 -3.94 8.40 9.68
C SER A 51 -3.02 9.40 8.99
N LYS A 52 -1.71 9.18 8.99
CA LYS A 52 -0.75 10.05 8.31
C LYS A 52 -0.58 9.70 6.84
N PHE A 53 -1.12 8.60 6.41
CA PHE A 53 -1.01 8.12 5.03
C PHE A 53 -2.37 7.83 4.45
N LYS A 54 -2.46 7.98 3.13
CA LYS A 54 -3.64 7.65 2.35
C LYS A 54 -3.23 6.68 1.26
N LEU A 55 -4.01 5.61 1.11
CA LEU A 55 -3.83 4.66 0.02
C LEU A 55 -4.87 4.93 -1.06
N GLU A 56 -4.42 5.03 -2.29
CA GLU A 56 -5.28 5.16 -3.46
C GLU A 56 -4.92 4.11 -4.49
N VAL A 57 -5.93 3.63 -5.19
CA VAL A 57 -5.77 2.62 -6.24
C VAL A 57 -6.44 3.08 -7.51
N THR A 58 -5.95 2.59 -8.64
CA THR A 58 -6.56 2.85 -9.94
C THR A 58 -6.51 1.61 -10.82
N SER A 59 -7.54 1.41 -11.62
CA SER A 59 -7.58 0.32 -12.60
C SER A 59 -7.10 0.77 -13.99
N ASP A 60 -7.13 2.06 -14.27
CA ASP A 60 -6.83 2.62 -15.59
C ASP A 60 -5.66 3.61 -15.60
N GLY A 61 -5.11 3.94 -14.44
CA GLY A 61 -4.04 4.91 -14.30
C GLY A 61 -4.49 6.36 -14.25
N THR A 62 -5.78 6.62 -14.42
CA THR A 62 -6.34 7.97 -14.51
C THR A 62 -7.30 8.27 -13.37
N ASN A 63 -8.20 7.35 -13.08
CA ASN A 63 -9.22 7.52 -12.04
C ASN A 63 -8.75 6.81 -10.76
N TRP A 64 -8.47 7.60 -9.74
CA TRP A 64 -7.96 7.11 -8.46
C TRP A 64 -9.08 7.03 -7.43
N GLN A 65 -9.09 5.95 -6.69
CA GLN A 65 -10.06 5.69 -5.65
C GLN A 65 -9.34 5.55 -4.32
N ALA A 66 -9.79 6.27 -3.30
CA ALA A 66 -9.25 6.13 -1.96
C ALA A 66 -9.72 4.83 -1.31
N VAL A 67 -8.82 4.19 -0.59
CA VAL A 67 -9.10 2.97 0.17
C VAL A 67 -8.71 3.21 1.62
N ASP A 68 -9.56 2.80 2.54
CA ASP A 68 -9.32 2.99 3.97
C ASP A 68 -8.12 2.15 4.44
N LEU A 69 -7.12 2.84 5.00
CA LEU A 69 -6.05 2.18 5.72
C LEU A 69 -6.43 2.02 7.18
N LYS A 70 -6.24 0.83 7.70
CA LYS A 70 -6.48 0.49 9.10
C LYS A 70 -5.19 0.04 9.76
N PRO A 71 -5.06 0.23 11.09
CA PRO A 71 -3.91 -0.27 11.79
C PRO A 71 -3.87 -1.80 11.71
N GLY A 72 -2.69 -2.33 11.44
CA GLY A 72 -2.41 -3.75 11.52
C GLY A 72 -1.64 -4.09 12.78
N TYR A 73 -0.87 -5.16 12.72
CA TYR A 73 -0.06 -5.59 13.84
C TYR A 73 1.21 -4.73 13.93
N ARG A 74 1.42 -4.09 15.10
CA ARG A 74 2.59 -3.26 15.40
C ARG A 74 2.76 -2.10 14.41
N THR A 75 3.76 -2.22 13.53
CA THR A 75 4.18 -1.20 12.57
C THR A 75 3.48 -1.33 11.21
N GLN A 76 2.46 -2.18 11.14
CA GLN A 76 1.79 -2.47 9.88
C GLN A 76 0.51 -1.67 9.72
N VAL A 77 0.19 -1.36 8.48
CA VAL A 77 -1.13 -0.85 8.06
C VAL A 77 -1.70 -1.78 7.01
N LYS A 78 -3.02 -1.88 6.96
CA LYS A 78 -3.70 -2.81 6.06
C LYS A 78 -4.93 -2.17 5.44
N ALA A 79 -5.33 -2.70 4.30
CA ALA A 79 -6.56 -2.28 3.63
C ALA A 79 -7.24 -3.47 2.98
N SER A 80 -8.58 -3.50 3.04
CA SER A 80 -9.40 -4.42 2.26
C SER A 80 -9.73 -3.75 0.94
N LEU A 81 -9.43 -4.41 -0.17
CA LEU A 81 -9.66 -3.87 -1.50
C LEU A 81 -10.93 -4.42 -2.14
N LYS A 82 -11.60 -5.38 -1.50
CA LYS A 82 -12.90 -5.91 -1.91
C LYS A 82 -12.93 -6.29 -3.39
N ASP A 83 -11.87 -6.95 -3.85
CA ASP A 83 -11.73 -7.43 -5.24
C ASP A 83 -11.71 -6.32 -6.29
N LEU A 84 -11.28 -5.13 -5.92
CA LEU A 84 -11.08 -4.06 -6.87
C LEU A 84 -10.00 -4.45 -7.89
N SER A 85 -10.23 -4.06 -9.13
CA SER A 85 -9.22 -4.17 -10.18
C SER A 85 -8.19 -3.07 -9.99
N VAL A 86 -6.92 -3.44 -9.84
CA VAL A 86 -5.84 -2.50 -9.52
C VAL A 86 -4.70 -2.64 -10.52
N ALA A 87 -4.42 -1.59 -11.26
CA ALA A 87 -3.25 -1.48 -12.11
C ALA A 87 -2.10 -0.74 -11.41
N LYS A 88 -2.44 0.23 -10.57
CA LYS A 88 -1.47 1.00 -9.79
C LYS A 88 -2.02 1.28 -8.41
N MET A 89 -1.11 1.36 -7.44
CA MET A 89 -1.40 1.83 -6.08
C MET A 89 -0.48 2.98 -5.76
N ARG A 90 -0.95 3.92 -4.95
CA ARG A 90 -0.08 4.96 -4.42
C ARG A 90 -0.35 5.20 -2.96
N LEU A 91 0.73 5.40 -2.20
CA LEU A 91 0.68 5.76 -0.80
C LEU A 91 1.14 7.21 -0.69
N VAL A 92 0.35 8.04 -0.05
CA VAL A 92 0.58 9.48 0.04
C VAL A 92 0.73 9.87 1.50
N ASN A 93 1.77 10.65 1.82
CA ASN A 93 1.87 11.29 3.12
C ASN A 93 0.91 12.50 3.13
N VAL A 94 -0.23 12.34 3.79
CA VAL A 94 -1.25 13.38 3.87
C VAL A 94 -1.10 14.26 5.10
N SER A 95 -0.09 13.99 5.94
CA SER A 95 0.22 14.86 7.07
C SER A 95 0.91 16.12 6.56
N ASP A 96 0.97 17.13 7.41
CA ASP A 96 1.66 18.39 7.10
C ASP A 96 3.13 18.38 7.49
N THR A 97 3.65 17.23 7.92
CA THR A 97 5.02 17.08 8.36
C THR A 97 5.70 15.93 7.63
N GLU A 98 7.04 15.96 7.61
CA GLU A 98 7.85 14.86 7.13
C GLU A 98 7.67 13.65 8.04
N GLN A 99 7.53 12.46 7.44
CA GLN A 99 7.42 11.21 8.16
C GLN A 99 8.65 10.34 7.90
N LYS A 100 9.19 9.75 8.94
CA LYS A 100 10.32 8.84 8.83
C LYS A 100 9.79 7.42 8.73
N VAL A 101 10.02 6.78 7.60
CA VAL A 101 9.47 5.48 7.27
C VAL A 101 10.60 4.52 6.89
N TYR A 102 10.50 3.32 7.38
CA TYR A 102 11.41 2.24 7.03
C TYR A 102 10.59 1.08 6.46
N PHE A 103 10.44 1.06 5.13
CA PHE A 103 9.65 0.03 4.48
C PHE A 103 10.28 -1.34 4.65
N LYS A 104 9.66 -2.18 5.45
CA LYS A 104 10.10 -3.57 5.63
C LYS A 104 9.40 -4.50 4.67
N MET A 105 8.14 -4.22 4.34
CA MET A 105 7.34 -5.14 3.54
C MET A 105 6.16 -4.42 2.89
N PHE A 106 5.87 -4.82 1.67
CA PHE A 106 4.65 -4.48 0.97
C PHE A 106 4.08 -5.79 0.42
N ARG A 107 2.91 -6.18 0.89
CA ARG A 107 2.28 -7.44 0.51
C ARG A 107 0.88 -7.20 0.02
N PHE A 108 0.54 -7.77 -1.12
CA PHE A 108 -0.83 -7.75 -1.62
C PHE A 108 -1.31 -9.16 -1.94
N THR A 109 -2.60 -9.38 -1.77
CA THR A 109 -3.23 -10.68 -2.00
C THR A 109 -4.16 -10.58 -3.19
N GLU A 110 -3.97 -11.44 -4.18
CA GLU A 110 -4.83 -11.55 -5.35
C GLU A 110 -5.94 -12.54 -5.13
N ASN A 111 -7.04 -12.30 -5.81
CA ASN A 111 -8.10 -13.31 -5.92
C ASN A 111 -7.88 -14.26 -7.05
#